data_1b4f9691cc9d315b7d01cf2a56b542df
#
_entry.id   1b4f9691cc9d315b7d01cf2a56b542df
#
_cell.length_a   1.000
_cell.length_b   1.000
_cell.length_c   1.000
_cell.angle_alpha   90.00
_cell.angle_beta   90.00
_cell.angle_gamma   90.00
#
_symmetry.space_group_name_H-M   'P 1'
#
loop_
_entity.id
_entity.type
_entity.pdbx_description
1 polymer ?
#
loop_
_entity_poly.entity_id
_entity_poly.type
_entity_poly.pdbx_seq_one_letter_code
_entity_poly.pdbx_strand_id
1 'polypeptide(L)'
;MIRKGTIKGELGGKRLDDAVSLLFDGVSKSEARRIIDRGGCAVNSAMVRVASRSVKPGDIIEVGVMEPGRFRELVLPPEALLYEDADLIAVNKPAGVNTQRTPYQLKGTLEFWVAEYFRLHGIGEPARVIHRLDRGTSGVMVFPKHKRAAAWLSERFHDGLADKRYLALVSGRPEQEAWAIDGPIGKIGTSRYGIMAEGRTALTEFTLLSSGGGYSLVEAKPLTGRTHQIRVHLESCGLPIVGDTTYGGAPAGRMMLHCGALTFKNERGEEICVRAPLDGAFEAFMGEKGLDWPGDM
;
A
#
# COMPACT_ATOMS: atom_id res chain seq x y z
N MET A 1 -11.40 -13.84 4.77
CA MET A 1 -12.46 -14.72 4.18
C MET A 1 -13.75 -13.91 4.06
N ILE A 2 -14.54 -14.17 3.01
CA ILE A 2 -15.93 -13.68 2.95
C ILE A 2 -16.82 -14.76 3.56
N ARG A 3 -17.54 -14.40 4.61
CA ARG A 3 -18.59 -15.25 5.18
C ARG A 3 -19.93 -14.80 4.62
N LYS A 4 -20.82 -15.75 4.37
CA LYS A 4 -22.14 -15.52 3.82
C LYS A 4 -23.21 -16.13 4.73
N GLY A 5 -24.28 -15.40 4.98
CA GLY A 5 -25.39 -15.85 5.79
C GLY A 5 -26.70 -15.19 5.37
N THR A 6 -27.81 -15.84 5.67
CA THR A 6 -29.16 -15.34 5.34
C THR A 6 -29.85 -14.85 6.61
N ILE A 7 -30.49 -13.70 6.55
CA ILE A 7 -31.28 -13.13 7.64
C ILE A 7 -32.54 -13.98 7.87
N LYS A 8 -32.61 -14.61 9.03
CA LYS A 8 -33.83 -15.32 9.48
C LYS A 8 -34.82 -14.33 10.09
N GLY A 9 -36.08 -14.76 10.26
CA GLY A 9 -37.17 -13.90 10.75
C GLY A 9 -36.86 -13.14 12.04
N GLU A 10 -36.14 -13.77 12.98
CA GLU A 10 -35.74 -13.21 14.28
C GLU A 10 -34.77 -12.02 14.19
N LEU A 11 -34.04 -11.93 13.09
CA LEU A 11 -33.09 -10.84 12.81
C LEU A 11 -33.71 -9.75 11.94
N GLY A 12 -34.90 -9.98 11.40
CA GLY A 12 -35.62 -9.00 10.61
C GLY A 12 -35.90 -7.70 11.39
N GLY A 13 -35.71 -6.56 10.76
CA GLY A 13 -35.89 -5.25 11.39
C GLY A 13 -34.70 -4.77 12.23
N LYS A 14 -33.74 -5.65 12.57
CA LYS A 14 -32.54 -5.23 13.30
C LYS A 14 -31.63 -4.38 12.41
N ARG A 15 -30.73 -3.65 13.07
CA ARG A 15 -29.65 -2.92 12.40
C ARG A 15 -28.66 -3.92 11.79
N LEU A 16 -28.04 -3.55 10.68
CA LEU A 16 -27.07 -4.38 9.98
C LEU A 16 -25.86 -4.74 10.86
N ASP A 17 -25.36 -3.80 11.69
CA ASP A 17 -24.25 -4.06 12.62
C ASP A 17 -24.62 -5.09 13.70
N ASP A 18 -25.87 -5.06 14.19
CA ASP A 18 -26.40 -6.07 15.12
C ASP A 18 -26.58 -7.43 14.44
N ALA A 19 -27.19 -7.42 13.26
CA ALA A 19 -27.44 -8.65 12.50
C ALA A 19 -26.12 -9.35 12.13
N VAL A 20 -25.09 -8.62 11.72
CA VAL A 20 -23.77 -9.17 11.39
C VAL A 20 -23.12 -9.80 12.64
N SER A 21 -23.18 -9.14 13.80
CA SER A 21 -22.59 -9.69 15.04
C SER A 21 -23.31 -10.92 15.56
N LEU A 22 -24.61 -11.07 15.29
CA LEU A 22 -25.39 -12.23 15.67
C LEU A 22 -25.31 -13.39 14.66
N LEU A 23 -25.07 -13.07 13.40
CA LEU A 23 -25.00 -14.06 12.31
C LEU A 23 -23.64 -14.72 12.16
N PHE A 24 -22.59 -14.03 12.58
CA PHE A 24 -21.22 -14.48 12.36
C PHE A 24 -20.43 -14.53 13.67
N ASP A 25 -20.20 -15.74 14.16
CA ASP A 25 -19.43 -15.97 15.39
C ASP A 25 -18.05 -15.30 15.34
N GLY A 26 -17.63 -14.72 16.46
CA GLY A 26 -16.36 -14.03 16.60
C GLY A 26 -16.32 -12.61 16.02
N VAL A 27 -17.45 -12.07 15.55
CA VAL A 27 -17.57 -10.67 15.10
C VAL A 27 -18.34 -9.87 16.13
N SER A 28 -17.65 -8.99 16.86
CA SER A 28 -18.33 -8.07 17.79
C SER A 28 -19.11 -7.00 17.02
N LYS A 29 -20.13 -6.40 17.65
CA LYS A 29 -20.92 -5.29 17.06
C LYS A 29 -20.03 -4.10 16.63
N SER A 30 -19.02 -3.76 17.43
CA SER A 30 -18.08 -2.69 17.09
C SER A 30 -17.20 -3.03 15.88
N GLU A 31 -16.86 -4.30 15.71
CA GLU A 31 -16.13 -4.79 14.57
C GLU A 31 -17.01 -4.87 13.32
N ALA A 32 -18.25 -5.35 13.45
CA ALA A 32 -19.26 -5.34 12.40
C ALA A 32 -19.45 -3.92 11.84
N ARG A 33 -19.61 -2.92 12.72
CA ARG A 33 -19.73 -1.51 12.31
C ARG A 33 -18.51 -1.05 11.51
N ARG A 34 -17.29 -1.31 11.99
CA ARG A 34 -16.06 -0.93 11.28
C ARG A 34 -15.92 -1.61 9.91
N ILE A 35 -16.33 -2.88 9.80
CA ILE A 35 -16.33 -3.60 8.53
C ILE A 35 -17.33 -2.95 7.56
N ILE A 36 -18.54 -2.67 8.01
CA ILE A 36 -19.61 -2.08 7.19
C ILE A 36 -19.21 -0.67 6.71
N ASP A 37 -18.78 0.20 7.62
CA ASP A 37 -18.40 1.59 7.31
C ASP A 37 -17.27 1.66 6.26
N ARG A 38 -16.42 0.64 6.22
CA ARG A 38 -15.32 0.52 5.25
C ARG A 38 -15.70 -0.23 3.97
N GLY A 39 -16.97 -0.64 3.83
CA GLY A 39 -17.47 -1.34 2.63
C GLY A 39 -17.13 -2.82 2.58
N GLY A 40 -16.81 -3.44 3.72
CA GLY A 40 -16.57 -4.89 3.84
C GLY A 40 -17.84 -5.72 4.00
N CYS A 41 -19.01 -5.13 3.78
CA CYS A 41 -20.28 -5.81 3.87
C CYS A 41 -21.12 -5.56 2.62
N ALA A 42 -21.77 -6.62 2.11
CA ALA A 42 -22.78 -6.51 1.08
C ALA A 42 -24.11 -7.12 1.57
N VAL A 43 -25.22 -6.55 1.11
CA VAL A 43 -26.57 -7.06 1.31
C VAL A 43 -27.14 -7.33 -0.07
N ASN A 44 -27.50 -8.57 -0.35
CA ASN A 44 -27.99 -9.01 -1.69
C ASN A 44 -27.01 -8.61 -2.80
N SER A 45 -25.70 -8.86 -2.58
CA SER A 45 -24.59 -8.53 -3.47
C SER A 45 -24.32 -7.01 -3.66
N ALA A 46 -25.11 -6.13 -3.06
CA ALA A 46 -24.87 -4.68 -3.08
C ALA A 46 -24.07 -4.24 -1.87
N MET A 47 -22.93 -3.56 -2.10
CA MET A 47 -22.08 -3.03 -1.03
C MET A 47 -22.86 -2.04 -0.17
N VAL A 48 -22.77 -2.18 1.15
CA VAL A 48 -23.39 -1.30 2.13
C VAL A 48 -22.35 -0.70 3.06
N ARG A 49 -22.43 0.61 3.31
CA ARG A 49 -21.56 1.37 4.22
C ARG A 49 -22.32 2.02 5.38
N VAL A 50 -23.60 1.71 5.54
CA VAL A 50 -24.45 2.29 6.59
C VAL A 50 -24.77 1.19 7.60
N ALA A 51 -24.04 1.17 8.72
CA ALA A 51 -24.16 0.16 9.76
C ALA A 51 -25.54 0.16 10.45
N SER A 52 -26.23 1.31 10.47
CA SER A 52 -27.58 1.46 11.02
C SER A 52 -28.70 1.03 10.08
N ARG A 53 -28.41 0.64 8.84
CA ARG A 53 -29.42 0.13 7.90
C ARG A 53 -30.17 -1.06 8.51
N SER A 54 -31.50 -1.04 8.39
CA SER A 54 -32.33 -2.19 8.79
C SER A 54 -32.24 -3.33 7.76
N VAL A 55 -32.18 -4.58 8.23
CA VAL A 55 -32.19 -5.78 7.39
C VAL A 55 -33.57 -6.43 7.37
N LYS A 56 -33.88 -7.16 6.30
CA LYS A 56 -35.15 -7.86 6.12
C LYS A 56 -34.93 -9.37 6.18
N PRO A 57 -35.93 -10.16 6.63
CA PRO A 57 -35.90 -11.61 6.47
C PRO A 57 -35.68 -11.99 5.00
N GLY A 58 -34.77 -12.94 4.77
CA GLY A 58 -34.37 -13.35 3.42
C GLY A 58 -33.17 -12.55 2.83
N ASP A 59 -32.78 -11.42 3.41
CA ASP A 59 -31.57 -10.73 2.97
C ASP A 59 -30.34 -11.64 3.10
N ILE A 60 -29.53 -11.65 2.07
CA ILE A 60 -28.25 -12.36 2.05
C ILE A 60 -27.15 -11.37 2.45
N ILE A 61 -26.49 -11.64 3.57
CA ILE A 61 -25.38 -10.83 4.07
C ILE A 61 -24.08 -11.51 3.68
N GLU A 62 -23.19 -10.75 3.04
CA GLU A 62 -21.80 -11.13 2.80
C GLU A 62 -20.91 -10.18 3.60
N VAL A 63 -20.03 -10.74 4.43
CA VAL A 63 -19.15 -9.94 5.28
C VAL A 63 -17.71 -10.42 5.20
N GLY A 64 -16.79 -9.50 5.05
CA GLY A 64 -15.35 -9.77 5.11
C GLY A 64 -14.89 -9.91 6.55
N VAL A 65 -14.74 -11.13 7.03
CA VAL A 65 -14.28 -11.43 8.38
C VAL A 65 -12.82 -11.83 8.37
N MET A 66 -12.04 -11.26 9.30
CA MET A 66 -10.66 -11.67 9.51
C MET A 66 -10.64 -13.06 10.18
N GLU A 67 -9.89 -13.97 9.59
CA GLU A 67 -9.62 -15.24 10.26
C GLU A 67 -8.67 -15.01 11.43
N PRO A 68 -8.95 -15.57 12.62
CA PRO A 68 -8.01 -15.56 13.74
C PRO A 68 -6.65 -16.11 13.27
N GLY A 69 -5.57 -15.38 13.52
CA GLY A 69 -4.21 -15.77 13.15
C GLY A 69 -3.78 -15.53 11.71
N ARG A 70 -4.66 -15.11 10.82
CA ARG A 70 -4.30 -14.84 9.41
C ARG A 70 -3.44 -13.58 9.22
N PHE A 71 -3.60 -12.59 10.10
CA PHE A 71 -2.80 -11.38 10.10
C PHE A 71 -2.08 -11.27 11.43
N ARG A 72 -0.75 -11.34 11.39
CA ARG A 72 0.08 -11.05 12.55
C ARG A 72 -0.08 -9.58 12.90
N GLU A 73 -0.01 -9.28 14.18
CA GLU A 73 0.14 -7.90 14.63
C GLU A 73 1.42 -7.34 14.02
N LEU A 74 1.34 -6.16 13.42
CA LEU A 74 2.51 -5.50 12.87
C LEU A 74 3.28 -4.89 14.02
N VAL A 75 4.44 -5.46 14.30
CA VAL A 75 5.43 -4.88 15.21
C VAL A 75 6.54 -4.33 14.34
N LEU A 76 6.76 -3.02 14.38
CA LEU A 76 7.90 -2.38 13.74
C LEU A 76 8.98 -2.12 14.80
N PRO A 77 10.24 -2.40 14.49
CA PRO A 77 11.34 -2.07 15.38
C PRO A 77 11.54 -0.54 15.44
N PRO A 78 12.19 -0.01 16.49
CA PRO A 78 12.37 1.44 16.66
C PRO A 78 13.00 2.12 15.46
N GLU A 79 13.96 1.49 14.80
CA GLU A 79 14.65 1.96 13.60
C GLU A 79 13.77 2.06 12.35
N ALA A 80 12.57 1.50 12.39
CA ALA A 80 11.59 1.70 11.33
C ALA A 80 10.99 3.12 11.33
N LEU A 81 11.10 3.87 12.43
CA LEU A 81 10.81 5.30 12.48
C LEU A 81 12.01 6.06 11.90
N LEU A 82 11.87 6.55 10.67
CA LEU A 82 12.96 7.18 9.91
C LEU A 82 13.11 8.67 10.21
N TYR A 83 12.00 9.34 10.51
CA TYR A 83 11.94 10.78 10.75
C TYR A 83 10.70 11.12 11.58
N GLU A 84 10.82 12.10 12.44
CA GLU A 84 9.69 12.66 13.18
C GLU A 84 9.94 14.13 13.50
N ASP A 85 8.91 14.97 13.28
CA ASP A 85 8.87 16.36 13.71
C ASP A 85 7.50 16.73 14.31
N ALA A 86 7.18 18.01 14.40
CA ALA A 86 5.88 18.48 14.90
C ALA A 86 4.74 18.14 13.93
N ASP A 87 5.01 18.05 12.63
CA ASP A 87 4.01 17.97 11.57
C ASP A 87 3.77 16.54 11.08
N LEU A 88 4.78 15.70 11.06
CA LEU A 88 4.70 14.36 10.46
C LEU A 88 5.63 13.33 11.11
N ILE A 89 5.35 12.07 10.82
CA ILE A 89 6.30 10.96 10.97
C ILE A 89 6.56 10.31 9.62
N ALA A 90 7.77 9.77 9.43
CA ALA A 90 8.11 8.89 8.31
C ALA A 90 8.54 7.52 8.81
N VAL A 91 8.08 6.48 8.16
CA VAL A 91 8.24 5.09 8.58
C VAL A 91 8.75 4.23 7.43
N ASN A 92 9.67 3.31 7.69
CA ASN A 92 10.06 2.27 6.75
C ASN A 92 9.01 1.15 6.74
N LYS A 93 8.14 1.13 5.73
CA LYS A 93 7.13 0.09 5.58
C LYS A 93 7.79 -1.23 5.14
N PRO A 94 7.63 -2.33 5.85
CA PRO A 94 8.12 -3.62 5.37
C PRO A 94 7.32 -4.12 4.18
N ALA A 95 7.95 -4.95 3.33
CA ALA A 95 7.25 -5.69 2.28
C ALA A 95 6.22 -6.67 2.89
N GLY A 96 5.16 -6.97 2.15
CA GLY A 96 4.10 -7.88 2.60
C GLY A 96 3.02 -7.22 3.48
N VAL A 97 3.21 -5.98 3.93
CA VAL A 97 2.28 -5.23 4.76
C VAL A 97 1.45 -4.27 3.92
N ASN A 98 0.12 -4.27 4.10
CA ASN A 98 -0.75 -3.28 3.49
C ASN A 98 -0.54 -1.90 4.12
N THR A 99 -0.52 -0.86 3.28
CA THR A 99 -0.41 0.53 3.74
C THR A 99 -1.60 0.92 4.63
N GLN A 100 -2.80 0.65 4.18
CA GLN A 100 -4.04 1.07 4.85
C GLN A 100 -4.95 -0.11 5.16
N ARG A 101 -5.83 0.10 6.14
CA ARG A 101 -6.90 -0.86 6.45
C ARG A 101 -7.80 -1.07 5.25
N THR A 102 -8.19 -2.31 5.03
CA THR A 102 -9.16 -2.69 4.00
C THR A 102 -10.40 -3.25 4.68
N PRO A 103 -11.54 -3.41 3.93
CA PRO A 103 -12.71 -4.09 4.48
C PRO A 103 -12.42 -5.46 5.09
N TYR A 104 -11.38 -6.12 4.57
CA TYR A 104 -11.01 -7.49 4.96
C TYR A 104 -9.78 -7.55 5.88
N GLN A 105 -9.14 -6.42 6.18
CA GLN A 105 -7.99 -6.32 7.08
C GLN A 105 -8.02 -5.00 7.85
N LEU A 106 -8.47 -5.05 9.09
CA LEU A 106 -8.59 -3.88 9.97
C LEU A 106 -7.36 -3.67 10.85
N LYS A 107 -6.58 -4.74 11.10
CA LYS A 107 -5.34 -4.74 11.90
C LYS A 107 -4.18 -5.26 11.08
N GLY A 108 -2.95 -5.10 11.59
CA GLY A 108 -1.74 -5.56 10.90
C GLY A 108 -1.45 -4.80 9.62
N THR A 109 -1.91 -3.56 9.49
CA THR A 109 -1.58 -2.61 8.42
C THR A 109 -0.72 -1.49 8.97
N LEU A 110 0.02 -0.79 8.12
CA LEU A 110 0.83 0.33 8.56
C LEU A 110 -0.02 1.46 9.16
N GLU A 111 -1.15 1.81 8.54
CA GLU A 111 -2.11 2.79 9.09
C GLU A 111 -2.57 2.42 10.51
N PHE A 112 -2.81 1.13 10.78
CA PHE A 112 -3.20 0.68 12.11
C PHE A 112 -2.06 0.87 13.12
N TRP A 113 -0.83 0.49 12.73
CA TRP A 113 0.35 0.69 13.56
C TRP A 113 0.59 2.17 13.88
N VAL A 114 0.50 3.05 12.88
CA VAL A 114 0.64 4.50 13.08
C VAL A 114 -0.45 5.05 14.00
N ALA A 115 -1.69 4.56 13.87
CA ALA A 115 -2.77 4.98 14.76
C ALA A 115 -2.50 4.57 16.23
N GLU A 116 -1.93 3.39 16.46
CA GLU A 116 -1.51 2.96 17.80
C GLU A 116 -0.30 3.77 18.30
N TYR A 117 0.66 4.05 17.43
CA TYR A 117 1.78 4.94 17.73
C TYR A 117 1.29 6.32 18.19
N PHE A 118 0.37 6.93 17.45
CA PHE A 118 -0.23 8.22 17.81
C PHE A 118 -0.93 8.17 19.16
N ARG A 119 -1.71 7.14 19.40
CA ARG A 119 -2.40 6.94 20.69
C ARG A 119 -1.42 6.85 21.87
N LEU A 120 -0.32 6.12 21.72
CA LEU A 120 0.70 5.93 22.76
C LEU A 120 1.50 7.22 23.03
N HIS A 121 1.66 8.08 22.03
CA HIS A 121 2.40 9.34 22.13
C HIS A 121 1.48 10.57 22.36
N GLY A 122 0.21 10.36 22.72
CA GLY A 122 -0.71 11.45 23.05
C GLY A 122 -1.15 12.30 21.84
N ILE A 123 -0.95 11.81 20.60
CA ILE A 123 -1.40 12.49 19.38
C ILE A 123 -2.87 12.15 19.17
N GLY A 124 -3.77 13.10 19.46
CA GLY A 124 -5.22 12.91 19.42
C GLY A 124 -5.84 12.82 18.02
N GLU A 125 -5.04 12.86 16.97
CA GLU A 125 -5.50 12.84 15.58
C GLU A 125 -5.48 11.42 14.98
N PRO A 126 -6.40 11.11 14.04
CA PRO A 126 -6.35 9.81 13.34
C PRO A 126 -5.16 9.74 12.38
N ALA A 127 -4.57 8.55 12.23
CA ALA A 127 -3.59 8.31 11.17
C ALA A 127 -4.24 8.49 9.79
N ARG A 128 -3.78 9.49 9.04
CA ARG A 128 -4.27 9.79 7.68
C ARG A 128 -3.29 9.28 6.64
N VAL A 129 -3.77 8.46 5.73
CA VAL A 129 -2.99 7.92 4.60
C VAL A 129 -3.12 8.89 3.43
N ILE A 130 -2.07 9.64 3.14
CA ILE A 130 -2.01 10.63 2.04
C ILE A 130 -1.41 10.06 0.77
N HIS A 131 -0.54 9.07 0.87
CA HIS A 131 0.00 8.29 -0.24
C HIS A 131 0.11 6.82 0.14
N ARG A 132 0.41 5.97 -0.83
CA ARG A 132 0.45 4.53 -0.58
C ARG A 132 1.59 3.85 -1.30
N LEU A 133 2.09 2.78 -0.70
CA LEU A 133 2.89 1.75 -1.34
C LEU A 133 2.05 0.48 -1.50
N ASP A 134 2.33 -0.30 -2.54
CA ASP A 134 1.71 -1.61 -2.72
C ASP A 134 2.09 -2.55 -1.56
N ARG A 135 1.32 -3.61 -1.36
CA ARG A 135 1.60 -4.58 -0.29
C ARG A 135 3.01 -5.15 -0.39
N GLY A 136 3.47 -5.50 -1.60
CA GLY A 136 4.81 -6.07 -1.83
C GLY A 136 5.95 -5.06 -1.80
N THR A 137 5.67 -3.77 -1.94
CA THR A 137 6.66 -2.69 -1.93
C THR A 137 7.05 -2.33 -0.50
N SER A 138 8.34 -2.18 -0.22
CA SER A 138 8.88 -1.66 1.04
C SER A 138 9.33 -0.20 0.90
N GLY A 139 9.69 0.46 2.02
CA GLY A 139 10.34 1.77 2.01
C GLY A 139 9.52 2.91 2.64
N VAL A 140 9.91 4.14 2.33
CA VAL A 140 9.43 5.36 2.98
C VAL A 140 7.93 5.56 2.83
N MET A 141 7.25 5.74 3.96
CA MET A 141 5.86 6.19 4.06
C MET A 141 5.77 7.34 5.05
N VAL A 142 5.07 8.43 4.70
CA VAL A 142 4.86 9.58 5.58
C VAL A 142 3.41 9.68 6.04
N PHE A 143 3.24 10.07 7.30
CA PHE A 143 1.93 10.26 7.93
C PHE A 143 1.89 11.60 8.65
N PRO A 144 0.92 12.47 8.33
CA PRO A 144 0.74 13.74 9.02
C PRO A 144 0.18 13.52 10.44
N LYS A 145 0.68 14.32 11.40
CA LYS A 145 0.26 14.27 12.81
C LYS A 145 -0.98 15.11 13.09
N HIS A 146 -1.37 16.03 12.20
CA HIS A 146 -2.55 16.88 12.34
C HIS A 146 -3.15 17.29 10.97
N LYS A 147 -4.34 17.91 11.01
CA LYS A 147 -5.10 18.24 9.79
C LYS A 147 -4.38 19.20 8.84
N ARG A 148 -3.69 20.21 9.38
CA ARG A 148 -2.95 21.19 8.57
C ARG A 148 -1.81 20.50 7.82
N ALA A 149 -1.04 19.65 8.50
CA ALA A 149 0.00 18.83 7.87
C ALA A 149 -0.58 17.89 6.79
N ALA A 150 -1.74 17.28 7.06
CA ALA A 150 -2.42 16.43 6.08
C ALA A 150 -2.81 17.20 4.81
N ALA A 151 -3.24 18.45 4.93
CA ALA A 151 -3.65 19.27 3.80
C ALA A 151 -2.46 19.58 2.87
N TRP A 152 -1.39 20.20 3.41
CA TRP A 152 -0.24 20.57 2.57
C TRP A 152 0.55 19.37 2.04
N LEU A 153 0.68 18.28 2.84
CA LEU A 153 1.28 17.04 2.33
C LEU A 153 0.46 16.44 1.18
N SER A 154 -0.87 16.38 1.32
CA SER A 154 -1.74 15.87 0.25
C SER A 154 -1.57 16.67 -1.05
N GLU A 155 -1.46 17.99 -0.96
CA GLU A 155 -1.17 18.88 -2.08
C GLU A 155 0.18 18.54 -2.74
N ARG A 156 1.27 18.38 -1.95
CA ARG A 156 2.59 18.00 -2.48
C ARG A 156 2.54 16.69 -3.27
N PHE A 157 1.83 15.70 -2.77
CA PHE A 157 1.69 14.41 -3.48
C PHE A 157 0.76 14.49 -4.68
N HIS A 158 -0.32 15.28 -4.60
CA HIS A 158 -1.27 15.46 -5.70
C HIS A 158 -0.64 16.18 -6.90
N ASP A 159 0.11 17.23 -6.63
CA ASP A 159 0.72 18.12 -7.65
C ASP A 159 2.06 17.60 -8.17
N GLY A 160 2.49 16.41 -7.71
CA GLY A 160 3.76 15.80 -8.15
C GLY A 160 5.01 16.48 -7.58
N LEU A 161 4.87 17.29 -6.53
CA LEU A 161 5.95 18.03 -5.89
C LEU A 161 6.73 17.17 -4.85
N ALA A 162 6.35 15.93 -4.66
CA ALA A 162 7.10 14.96 -3.88
C ALA A 162 7.96 14.10 -4.82
N ASP A 163 9.29 14.26 -4.73
CA ASP A 163 10.25 13.42 -5.45
C ASP A 163 10.33 12.06 -4.76
N LYS A 164 10.05 11.01 -5.52
CA LYS A 164 10.01 9.61 -5.05
C LYS A 164 11.04 8.82 -5.81
N ARG A 165 11.99 8.24 -5.12
CA ARG A 165 13.01 7.38 -5.73
C ARG A 165 12.86 5.95 -5.24
N TYR A 166 12.75 5.05 -6.18
CA TYR A 166 12.59 3.63 -5.92
C TYR A 166 13.78 2.87 -6.46
N LEU A 167 14.15 1.82 -5.75
CA LEU A 167 15.03 0.76 -6.26
C LEU A 167 14.19 -0.43 -6.66
N ALA A 168 14.44 -0.96 -7.84
CA ALA A 168 13.80 -2.16 -8.34
C ALA A 168 14.87 -3.14 -8.86
N LEU A 169 14.80 -4.40 -8.43
CA LEU A 169 15.54 -5.48 -9.08
C LEU A 169 14.68 -6.07 -10.17
N VAL A 170 15.19 -6.12 -11.39
CA VAL A 170 14.47 -6.61 -12.55
C VAL A 170 15.19 -7.81 -13.19
N SER A 171 14.44 -8.68 -13.86
CA SER A 171 14.99 -9.77 -14.68
C SER A 171 15.45 -9.20 -16.01
N GLY A 172 16.68 -9.52 -16.41
CA GLY A 172 17.28 -9.04 -17.66
C GLY A 172 18.10 -7.76 -17.47
N ARG A 173 18.54 -7.21 -18.61
CA ARG A 173 19.30 -5.95 -18.67
C ARG A 173 18.58 -4.98 -19.61
N PRO A 174 18.34 -3.73 -19.21
CA PRO A 174 17.81 -2.70 -20.09
C PRO A 174 18.81 -2.41 -21.24
N GLU A 175 18.29 -2.05 -22.41
CA GLU A 175 19.09 -1.65 -23.56
C GLU A 175 19.79 -0.29 -23.38
N GLN A 176 19.21 0.57 -22.57
CA GLN A 176 19.69 1.93 -22.31
C GLN A 176 20.04 2.09 -20.82
N GLU A 177 21.01 2.92 -20.52
CA GLU A 177 21.38 3.25 -19.15
C GLU A 177 20.36 4.19 -18.47
N ALA A 178 19.69 5.01 -19.28
CA ALA A 178 18.59 5.87 -18.81
C ALA A 178 17.47 5.90 -19.86
N TRP A 179 16.23 5.75 -19.43
CA TRP A 179 15.04 5.78 -20.29
C TRP A 179 13.82 6.28 -19.53
N ALA A 180 12.77 6.57 -20.27
CA ALA A 180 11.47 6.91 -19.67
C ALA A 180 10.35 6.15 -20.36
N ILE A 181 9.30 5.85 -19.61
CA ILE A 181 8.08 5.25 -20.13
C ILE A 181 6.92 6.19 -19.85
N ASP A 182 6.35 6.76 -20.92
CA ASP A 182 5.09 7.49 -20.91
C ASP A 182 3.99 6.56 -21.43
N GLY A 183 3.35 5.87 -20.51
CA GLY A 183 2.36 4.83 -20.81
C GLY A 183 1.13 4.95 -19.94
N PRO A 184 -0.03 5.44 -20.47
CA PRO A 184 -1.25 5.59 -19.69
C PRO A 184 -1.70 4.26 -19.09
N ILE A 185 -2.02 4.24 -17.78
CA ILE A 185 -2.34 3.02 -17.04
C ILE A 185 -3.83 2.92 -16.74
N GLY A 186 -4.41 1.78 -17.08
CA GLY A 186 -5.78 1.42 -16.78
C GLY A 186 -5.90 0.01 -16.20
N LYS A 187 -7.09 -0.32 -15.72
CA LYS A 187 -7.39 -1.63 -15.13
C LYS A 187 -7.76 -2.62 -16.24
N ILE A 188 -7.01 -3.71 -16.35
CA ILE A 188 -7.21 -4.75 -17.38
C ILE A 188 -7.77 -6.06 -16.81
N GLY A 189 -7.98 -6.15 -15.52
CA GLY A 189 -8.53 -7.33 -14.83
C GLY A 189 -8.88 -7.02 -13.38
N THR A 190 -9.28 -8.03 -12.62
CA THR A 190 -9.73 -7.84 -11.22
C THR A 190 -8.65 -7.19 -10.34
N SER A 191 -7.39 -7.59 -10.51
CA SER A 191 -6.25 -7.10 -9.70
C SER A 191 -5.05 -6.69 -10.56
N ARG A 192 -5.20 -6.60 -11.88
CA ARG A 192 -4.14 -6.29 -12.82
C ARG A 192 -4.40 -4.97 -13.54
N TYR A 193 -3.34 -4.21 -13.75
CA TYR A 193 -3.30 -2.97 -14.51
C TYR A 193 -2.38 -3.16 -15.71
N GLY A 194 -2.53 -2.34 -16.73
CA GLY A 194 -1.70 -2.38 -17.92
C GLY A 194 -1.71 -1.03 -18.63
N ILE A 195 -0.81 -0.89 -19.61
CA ILE A 195 -0.82 0.29 -20.51
C ILE A 195 -2.02 0.16 -21.46
N MET A 196 -2.82 1.21 -21.54
CA MET A 196 -3.98 1.28 -22.44
C MET A 196 -4.31 2.73 -22.77
N ALA A 197 -4.79 2.98 -23.97
CA ALA A 197 -5.03 4.34 -24.49
C ALA A 197 -6.00 5.17 -23.62
N GLU A 198 -7.05 4.53 -23.07
CA GLU A 198 -8.03 5.17 -22.19
C GLU A 198 -7.58 5.19 -20.72
N GLY A 199 -6.33 4.79 -20.44
CA GLY A 199 -5.73 4.80 -19.11
C GLY A 199 -5.47 6.24 -18.62
N ARG A 200 -5.15 6.35 -17.34
CA ARG A 200 -4.72 7.62 -16.74
C ARG A 200 -3.25 7.85 -17.07
N THR A 201 -2.89 9.05 -17.51
CA THR A 201 -1.50 9.46 -17.79
C THR A 201 -0.55 9.00 -16.70
N ALA A 202 0.54 8.35 -17.09
CA ALA A 202 1.55 7.84 -16.20
C ALA A 202 2.93 7.94 -16.85
N LEU A 203 3.88 8.55 -16.14
CA LEU A 203 5.25 8.77 -16.62
C LEU A 203 6.22 8.32 -15.52
N THR A 204 7.19 7.48 -15.90
CA THR A 204 8.28 7.03 -15.00
C THR A 204 9.61 7.14 -15.73
N GLU A 205 10.57 7.78 -15.09
CA GLU A 205 11.98 7.80 -15.50
C GLU A 205 12.72 6.64 -14.82
N PHE A 206 13.66 6.02 -15.54
CA PHE A 206 14.46 4.91 -15.06
C PHE A 206 15.94 5.14 -15.34
N THR A 207 16.79 4.69 -14.43
CA THR A 207 18.25 4.69 -14.57
C THR A 207 18.79 3.32 -14.17
N LEU A 208 19.62 2.72 -15.03
CA LEU A 208 20.37 1.50 -14.70
C LEU A 208 21.48 1.86 -13.70
N LEU A 209 21.51 1.19 -12.57
CA LEU A 209 22.53 1.38 -11.54
C LEU A 209 23.61 0.29 -11.60
N SER A 210 23.20 -0.95 -11.79
CA SER A 210 24.10 -2.10 -11.83
C SER A 210 23.47 -3.28 -12.56
N SER A 211 24.28 -4.17 -13.15
CA SER A 211 23.82 -5.41 -13.79
C SER A 211 24.76 -6.57 -13.48
N GLY A 212 24.20 -7.74 -13.19
CA GLY A 212 24.94 -8.96 -12.87
C GLY A 212 24.02 -10.17 -12.79
N GLY A 213 24.55 -11.36 -13.07
CA GLY A 213 23.84 -12.63 -12.91
C GLY A 213 22.52 -12.77 -13.68
N GLY A 214 22.32 -12.02 -14.78
CA GLY A 214 21.08 -12.00 -15.55
C GLY A 214 20.00 -11.07 -14.97
N TYR A 215 20.34 -10.20 -14.02
CA TYR A 215 19.48 -9.23 -13.37
C TYR A 215 20.06 -7.83 -13.43
N SER A 216 19.23 -6.84 -13.15
CA SER A 216 19.67 -5.45 -13.04
C SER A 216 19.02 -4.76 -11.86
N LEU A 217 19.80 -3.88 -11.22
CA LEU A 217 19.29 -2.90 -10.27
C LEU A 217 18.99 -1.61 -11.03
N VAL A 218 17.77 -1.13 -10.96
CA VAL A 218 17.35 0.12 -11.58
C VAL A 218 16.76 1.09 -10.55
N GLU A 219 17.08 2.36 -10.70
CA GLU A 219 16.35 3.43 -10.04
C GLU A 219 15.11 3.74 -10.88
N ALA A 220 13.96 3.92 -10.22
CA ALA A 220 12.73 4.35 -10.84
C ALA A 220 12.22 5.63 -10.16
N LYS A 221 11.97 6.68 -10.95
CA LYS A 221 11.42 7.95 -10.51
C LYS A 221 10.04 8.16 -11.14
N PRO A 222 8.96 7.78 -10.47
CA PRO A 222 7.60 7.99 -10.99
C PRO A 222 7.19 9.46 -10.82
N LEU A 223 6.95 10.16 -11.92
CA LEU A 223 6.47 11.55 -11.94
C LEU A 223 4.96 11.64 -11.66
N THR A 224 4.27 10.54 -11.77
CA THR A 224 2.86 10.35 -11.42
C THR A 224 2.73 9.26 -10.35
N GLY A 225 1.50 8.97 -9.88
CA GLY A 225 1.26 7.98 -8.81
C GLY A 225 0.09 7.04 -9.13
N ARG A 226 0.18 6.25 -10.23
CA ARG A 226 -0.88 5.30 -10.58
C ARG A 226 -0.66 3.95 -9.88
N THR A 227 -1.74 3.23 -9.69
CA THR A 227 -1.68 1.88 -9.10
C THR A 227 -0.77 0.98 -9.95
N HIS A 228 0.19 0.32 -9.31
CA HIS A 228 1.17 -0.56 -9.93
C HIS A 228 2.07 0.11 -11.00
N GLN A 229 2.19 1.43 -11.03
CA GLN A 229 2.82 2.16 -12.13
C GLN A 229 4.20 1.64 -12.50
N ILE A 230 5.15 1.59 -11.57
CA ILE A 230 6.52 1.11 -11.83
C ILE A 230 6.50 -0.33 -12.33
N ARG A 231 5.68 -1.18 -11.74
CA ARG A 231 5.53 -2.60 -12.07
C ARG A 231 5.03 -2.81 -13.49
N VAL A 232 3.99 -2.07 -13.88
CA VAL A 232 3.41 -2.09 -15.24
C VAL A 232 4.41 -1.57 -16.26
N HIS A 233 5.08 -0.45 -15.99
CA HIS A 233 6.04 0.14 -16.90
C HIS A 233 7.24 -0.78 -17.12
N LEU A 234 7.81 -1.35 -16.06
CA LEU A 234 8.93 -2.30 -16.21
C LEU A 234 8.52 -3.59 -16.93
N GLU A 235 7.34 -4.12 -16.64
CA GLU A 235 6.82 -5.30 -17.38
C GLU A 235 6.63 -5.00 -18.86
N SER A 236 6.16 -3.80 -19.23
CA SER A 236 5.89 -3.43 -20.63
C SER A 236 7.15 -3.36 -21.51
N CYS A 237 8.31 -3.18 -20.90
CA CYS A 237 9.60 -3.22 -21.62
C CYS A 237 10.38 -4.54 -21.40
N GLY A 238 9.71 -5.59 -20.92
CA GLY A 238 10.33 -6.90 -20.76
C GLY A 238 11.27 -7.03 -19.56
N LEU A 239 11.20 -6.11 -18.59
CA LEU A 239 12.01 -6.05 -17.38
C LEU A 239 11.16 -6.25 -16.11
N PRO A 240 10.44 -7.39 -15.94
CA PRO A 240 9.56 -7.56 -14.80
C PRO A 240 10.35 -7.57 -13.48
N ILE A 241 9.76 -6.99 -12.43
CA ILE A 241 10.38 -6.91 -11.11
C ILE A 241 10.47 -8.29 -10.48
N VAL A 242 11.64 -8.65 -9.97
CA VAL A 242 11.89 -9.91 -9.26
C VAL A 242 10.92 -10.05 -8.08
N GLY A 243 10.29 -11.22 -7.96
CA GLY A 243 9.27 -11.50 -6.93
C GLY A 243 7.88 -10.93 -7.24
N ASP A 244 7.68 -10.27 -8.37
CA ASP A 244 6.36 -9.80 -8.79
C ASP A 244 5.59 -10.86 -9.55
N THR A 245 4.88 -11.71 -8.83
CA THR A 245 4.07 -12.81 -9.42
C THR A 245 2.90 -12.33 -10.27
N THR A 246 2.46 -11.07 -10.14
CA THR A 246 1.36 -10.50 -10.93
C THR A 246 1.83 -10.14 -12.34
N TYR A 247 3.07 -9.71 -12.48
CA TYR A 247 3.66 -9.18 -13.72
C TYR A 247 4.80 -10.03 -14.27
N GLY A 248 4.87 -11.31 -13.87
CA GLY A 248 5.80 -12.28 -14.51
C GLY A 248 7.24 -12.19 -14.00
N GLY A 249 7.48 -11.58 -12.85
CA GLY A 249 8.81 -11.53 -12.25
C GLY A 249 9.34 -12.89 -11.81
N ALA A 250 10.65 -13.08 -11.91
CA ALA A 250 11.34 -14.28 -11.43
C ALA A 250 11.00 -14.53 -9.95
N PRO A 251 10.88 -15.79 -9.51
CA PRO A 251 10.54 -16.10 -8.12
C PRO A 251 11.56 -15.56 -7.12
N ALA A 252 11.07 -14.97 -6.03
CA ALA A 252 11.86 -14.53 -4.89
C ALA A 252 11.01 -14.53 -3.61
N GLY A 253 11.65 -14.40 -2.46
CA GLY A 253 10.96 -14.35 -1.15
C GLY A 253 9.98 -13.19 -0.98
N ARG A 254 10.17 -12.12 -1.76
CA ARG A 254 9.29 -10.95 -1.83
C ARG A 254 9.46 -10.20 -3.16
N MET A 255 8.56 -9.28 -3.45
CA MET A 255 8.73 -8.34 -4.57
C MET A 255 9.88 -7.37 -4.27
N MET A 256 10.86 -7.30 -5.17
CA MET A 256 12.08 -6.50 -5.03
C MET A 256 11.86 -5.08 -5.56
N LEU A 257 10.93 -4.37 -4.91
CA LEU A 257 10.64 -2.95 -5.14
C LEU A 257 10.66 -2.23 -3.80
N HIS A 258 11.44 -1.15 -3.71
CA HIS A 258 11.68 -0.40 -2.49
C HIS A 258 11.65 1.11 -2.74
N CYS A 259 10.83 1.85 -2.01
CA CYS A 259 10.87 3.31 -2.00
C CYS A 259 12.02 3.77 -1.08
N GLY A 260 13.19 3.96 -1.66
CA GLY A 260 14.41 4.24 -0.92
C GLY A 260 14.52 5.68 -0.43
N ALA A 261 13.97 6.65 -1.21
CA ALA A 261 13.96 8.05 -0.79
C ALA A 261 12.67 8.76 -1.17
N LEU A 262 12.32 9.73 -0.32
CA LEU A 262 11.20 10.64 -0.51
C LEU A 262 11.65 12.04 -0.12
N THR A 263 11.60 12.98 -1.08
CA THR A 263 11.99 14.37 -0.86
C THR A 263 10.82 15.31 -1.20
N PHE A 264 10.53 16.24 -0.33
CA PHE A 264 9.48 17.25 -0.52
C PHE A 264 9.79 18.50 0.32
N LYS A 265 9.17 19.62 -0.03
CA LYS A 265 9.24 20.84 0.79
C LYS A 265 8.09 20.88 1.80
N ASN A 266 8.41 21.20 3.05
CA ASN A 266 7.41 21.46 4.07
C ASN A 266 6.64 22.77 3.80
N GLU A 267 5.74 23.13 4.68
CA GLU A 267 4.93 24.35 4.53
C GLU A 267 5.76 25.65 4.59
N ARG A 268 6.93 25.62 5.23
CA ARG A 268 7.88 26.75 5.31
C ARG A 268 8.82 26.82 4.10
N GLY A 269 8.73 25.86 3.16
CA GLY A 269 9.62 25.78 2.01
C GLY A 269 10.95 25.07 2.30
N GLU A 270 11.15 24.54 3.51
CA GLU A 270 12.33 23.77 3.88
C GLU A 270 12.24 22.36 3.28
N GLU A 271 13.36 21.88 2.74
CA GLU A 271 13.42 20.55 2.15
C GLU A 271 13.54 19.47 3.23
N ILE A 272 12.67 18.49 3.16
CA ILE A 272 12.72 17.26 3.96
C ILE A 272 13.05 16.11 3.02
N CYS A 273 14.19 15.46 3.27
CA CYS A 273 14.62 14.25 2.56
C CYS A 273 14.65 13.10 3.55
N VAL A 274 13.80 12.09 3.32
CA VAL A 274 13.74 10.88 4.15
C VAL A 274 14.24 9.70 3.33
N ARG A 275 15.15 8.91 3.90
CA ARG A 275 15.71 7.70 3.30
C ARG A 275 15.35 6.48 4.11
N ALA A 276 15.06 5.37 3.45
CA ALA A 276 14.83 4.08 4.06
C ALA A 276 15.95 3.10 3.67
N PRO A 277 16.57 2.41 4.63
CA PRO A 277 17.53 1.35 4.32
C PRO A 277 16.83 0.18 3.64
N LEU A 278 17.57 -0.53 2.80
CA LEU A 278 17.12 -1.81 2.23
C LEU A 278 16.93 -2.83 3.36
N ASP A 279 16.06 -3.80 3.12
CA ASP A 279 16.01 -4.96 4.02
C ASP A 279 16.97 -6.06 3.58
N GLY A 280 17.31 -6.95 4.53
CA GLY A 280 18.29 -8.01 4.29
C GLY A 280 17.93 -8.96 3.14
N ALA A 281 16.65 -9.12 2.78
CA ALA A 281 16.26 -9.94 1.63
C ALA A 281 16.63 -9.28 0.30
N PHE A 282 16.51 -7.95 0.22
CA PHE A 282 16.92 -7.18 -0.94
C PHE A 282 18.44 -7.19 -1.09
N GLU A 283 19.16 -6.91 -0.01
CA GLU A 283 20.63 -6.91 0.01
C GLU A 283 21.22 -8.29 -0.30
N ALA A 284 20.66 -9.35 0.28
CA ALA A 284 21.09 -10.73 0.02
C ALA A 284 20.94 -11.10 -1.45
N PHE A 285 19.81 -10.74 -2.09
CA PHE A 285 19.61 -10.99 -3.51
C PHE A 285 20.62 -10.23 -4.38
N MET A 286 20.89 -8.97 -4.06
CA MET A 286 21.90 -8.16 -4.76
C MET A 286 23.29 -8.83 -4.66
N GLY A 287 23.71 -9.20 -3.44
CA GLY A 287 24.99 -9.85 -3.22
C GLY A 287 25.13 -11.18 -3.96
N GLU A 288 24.07 -12.00 -3.95
CA GLU A 288 24.05 -13.30 -4.70
C GLU A 288 24.21 -13.10 -6.21
N LYS A 289 23.69 -12.00 -6.76
CA LYS A 289 23.75 -11.72 -8.21
C LYS A 289 24.91 -10.83 -8.63
N GLY A 290 25.78 -10.42 -7.69
CA GLY A 290 26.91 -9.53 -7.96
C GLY A 290 26.45 -8.14 -8.40
N LEU A 291 25.40 -7.62 -7.79
CA LEU A 291 24.87 -6.30 -8.04
C LEU A 291 25.37 -5.33 -6.97
N ASP A 292 26.01 -4.26 -7.41
CA ASP A 292 26.52 -3.22 -6.53
C ASP A 292 25.58 -2.02 -6.50
N TRP A 293 25.44 -1.42 -5.34
CA TRP A 293 24.77 -0.14 -5.15
C TRP A 293 25.60 0.74 -4.24
N PRO A 294 25.99 1.94 -4.68
CA PRO A 294 26.87 2.84 -3.90
C PRO A 294 26.20 3.44 -2.66
N GLY A 295 24.90 3.20 -2.44
CA GLY A 295 24.23 3.64 -1.22
C GLY A 295 23.68 5.07 -1.26
N ASP A 296 23.93 5.82 -2.31
CA ASP A 296 23.51 7.23 -2.42
C ASP A 296 22.20 7.39 -3.22
N MET A 297 21.08 7.63 -2.52
CA MET A 297 19.81 8.10 -3.08
C MET A 297 19.42 9.43 -2.50
#